data_b011c83f4699e661ab877555f23b9006
#
_entry.id   b011c83f4699e661ab877555f23b9006
#
_cell.length_a   1.000
_cell.length_b   1.000
_cell.length_c   1.000
_cell.angle_alpha   90.00
_cell.angle_beta   90.00
_cell.angle_gamma   90.00
#
_symmetry.space_group_name_H-M   'P 1'
#
loop_
_entity.id
_entity.type
_entity.pdbx_description
1 polymer ?
#
loop_
_entity_poly.entity_id
_entity_poly.type
_entity_poly.pdbx_seq_one_letter_code
_entity_poly.pdbx_strand_id
1 'polypeptide(L)' 'MKHQITIPDDLYKSLAKIAYERGFDTEYFIIQLLEHDLEVWQKQLSFIKERANK' A
#
# COMPACT_ATOMS: atom_id res chain seq x y z
N MET A 1 17.59 4.53 6.37
CA MET A 1 16.80 4.82 7.57
C MET A 1 15.60 3.91 7.67
N LYS A 2 15.33 3.41 8.87
CA LYS A 2 14.14 2.60 9.08
C LYS A 2 12.98 3.50 9.52
N HIS A 3 11.88 3.34 8.86
CA HIS A 3 10.66 4.04 9.24
C HIS A 3 9.72 3.07 9.94
N GLN A 4 9.08 3.56 10.98
CA GLN A 4 8.12 2.75 11.72
C GLN A 4 6.71 3.25 11.44
N ILE A 5 5.82 2.32 11.16
CA ILE A 5 4.41 2.62 10.93
C ILE A 5 3.60 1.77 11.90
N THR A 6 2.71 2.41 12.62
CA THR A 6 1.79 1.68 13.50
C THR A 6 0.53 1.35 12.73
N ILE A 7 0.24 0.06 12.61
CA ILE A 7 -0.96 -0.41 11.93
C ILE A 7 -1.98 -0.81 12.98
N PRO A 8 -3.21 -0.28 12.91
CA PRO A 8 -4.26 -0.69 13.86
C PRO A 8 -4.49 -2.20 13.81
N ASP A 9 -4.79 -2.78 14.96
CA ASP A 9 -4.94 -4.23 15.07
C ASP A 9 -6.00 -4.78 14.12
N ASP A 10 -7.12 -4.10 14.00
CA ASP A 10 -8.20 -4.54 13.13
C ASP A 10 -7.75 -4.61 11.67
N LEU A 11 -7.01 -3.60 11.23
CA LEU A 11 -6.48 -3.56 9.88
C LEU A 11 -5.45 -4.65 9.68
N TYR A 12 -4.57 -4.84 10.65
CA TYR A 12 -3.54 -5.88 10.57
C TYR A 12 -4.17 -7.27 10.47
N LYS A 13 -5.20 -7.54 11.27
CA LYS A 13 -5.89 -8.82 11.23
C LYS A 13 -6.52 -9.09 9.88
N SER A 14 -7.13 -8.07 9.27
CA SER A 14 -7.72 -8.21 7.95
C SER A 14 -6.65 -8.50 6.91
N LEU A 15 -5.53 -7.81 6.97
CA LEU A 15 -4.42 -8.04 6.04
C LEU A 15 -3.82 -9.43 6.22
N ALA A 16 -3.65 -9.86 7.47
CA ALA A 16 -3.11 -11.18 7.75
C ALA A 16 -4.01 -12.29 7.23
N LYS A 17 -5.32 -12.11 7.35
CA LYS A 17 -6.28 -13.09 6.86
C LYS A 17 -6.17 -13.25 5.35
N ILE A 18 -6.12 -12.15 4.63
CA ILE A 18 -6.02 -12.18 3.17
C ILE A 18 -4.69 -12.78 2.75
N ALA A 19 -3.61 -12.37 3.41
CA ALA A 19 -2.28 -12.89 3.10
C ALA A 19 -2.23 -14.41 3.31
N TYR A 20 -2.80 -14.89 4.41
CA TYR A 20 -2.84 -16.30 4.71
C TYR A 20 -3.62 -17.08 3.64
N GLU A 21 -4.78 -16.56 3.24
CA GLU A 21 -5.60 -17.20 2.21
C GLU A 21 -4.87 -17.31 0.86
N ARG A 22 -4.00 -16.35 0.57
CA ARG A 22 -3.26 -16.33 -0.69
C ARG A 22 -1.89 -16.98 -0.58
N GLY A 23 -1.52 -17.46 0.62
CA GLY A 23 -0.22 -18.11 0.82
C GLY A 23 0.95 -17.16 0.90
N PHE A 24 0.71 -15.91 1.28
CA PHE A 24 1.76 -14.92 1.44
C PHE A 24 2.06 -14.69 2.91
N ASP A 25 3.31 -14.26 3.18
CA ASP A 25 3.64 -13.71 4.47
C ASP A 25 2.96 -12.35 4.63
N THR A 26 2.47 -12.07 5.84
CA THR A 26 1.71 -10.83 6.07
C THR A 26 2.53 -9.58 5.75
N GLU A 27 3.77 -9.53 6.19
CA GLU A 27 4.61 -8.37 5.93
C GLU A 27 4.88 -8.19 4.44
N TYR A 28 5.15 -9.29 3.75
CA TYR A 28 5.35 -9.25 2.30
C TYR A 28 4.10 -8.72 1.61
N PHE A 29 2.94 -9.20 2.01
CA PHE A 29 1.67 -8.77 1.43
C PHE A 29 1.45 -7.27 1.63
N ILE A 30 1.73 -6.78 2.84
CA ILE A 30 1.59 -5.35 3.14
C ILE A 30 2.50 -4.51 2.26
N ILE A 31 3.75 -4.93 2.11
CA ILE A 31 4.71 -4.21 1.28
C ILE A 31 4.24 -4.17 -0.18
N GLN A 32 3.75 -5.29 -0.68
CA GLN A 32 3.25 -5.35 -2.06
C GLN A 32 2.05 -4.44 -2.28
N LEU A 33 1.15 -4.36 -1.31
CA LEU A 33 0.01 -3.46 -1.39
C LEU A 33 0.47 -2.01 -1.42
N LEU A 34 1.42 -1.65 -0.58
CA LEU A 34 1.92 -0.29 -0.53
C LEU A 34 2.60 0.11 -1.84
N GLU A 35 3.40 -0.79 -2.40
CA GLU A 35 4.07 -0.53 -3.66
C GLU A 35 3.07 -0.34 -4.80
N HIS A 36 2.08 -1.19 -4.86
CA HIS A 36 1.03 -1.09 -5.89
C HIS A 36 0.25 0.20 -5.75
N ASP A 37 -0.14 0.53 -4.52
CA ASP A 37 -0.92 1.72 -4.26
C ASP A 37 -0.11 2.99 -4.58
N LEU A 38 1.18 2.96 -4.27
CA LEU A 38 2.06 4.07 -4.58
C LEU A 38 2.12 4.32 -6.09
N GLU A 39 2.22 3.26 -6.89
CA GLU A 39 2.22 3.40 -8.34
C GLU A 39 0.96 4.06 -8.85
N VAL A 40 -0.19 3.65 -8.32
CA VAL A 40 -1.47 4.23 -8.70
C VAL A 40 -1.49 5.73 -8.36
N TRP A 41 -1.07 6.08 -7.15
CA TRP A 41 -1.04 7.47 -6.71
C TRP A 41 -0.07 8.32 -7.53
N GLN A 42 1.07 7.76 -7.88
CA GLN A 42 2.03 8.49 -8.71
C GLN A 42 1.45 8.81 -10.07
N LYS A 43 0.73 7.89 -10.66
CA LYS A 43 0.07 8.13 -11.94
C LYS A 43 -1.00 9.20 -11.83
N GLN A 44 -1.79 9.15 -10.75
CA GLN A 44 -2.83 10.15 -10.52
C GLN A 44 -2.24 11.54 -10.28
N LEU A 45 -1.18 11.62 -9.49
CA LEU A 45 -0.53 12.89 -9.22
C LEU A 45 0.06 13.50 -10.48
N SER A 46 0.65 12.69 -11.34
CA SER A 46 1.19 13.16 -12.61
C SER A 46 0.07 13.73 -13.49
N PHE A 47 -1.05 13.04 -13.54
CA PHE A 47 -2.22 13.48 -14.31
C PHE A 47 -2.77 14.80 -13.78
N ILE A 48 -2.90 14.92 -12.47
CA ILE A 48 -3.39 16.15 -11.83
C ILE A 48 -2.42 17.30 -12.08
N LYS A 49 -1.13 17.03 -12.01
CA LYS A 49 -0.11 18.03 -12.22
C LYS A 49 -0.15 18.57 -13.64
N GLU A 50 -0.38 17.72 -14.61
CA GLU A 50 -0.52 18.14 -16.00
C GLU A 50 -1.72 19.07 -16.18
N ARG A 51 -2.82 18.76 -15.52
CA ARG A 51 -4.01 19.59 -15.58
C ARG A 51 -3.79 20.94 -14.91
N ALA A 52 -3.10 20.95 -13.81
CA ALA A 52 -2.85 22.18 -13.05
C ALA A 52 -1.96 23.16 -13.80
N ASN A 53 -1.15 22.66 -14.70
CA ASN A 53 -0.20 23.48 -15.46
C ASN A 53 -0.80 24.13 -16.72
N LYS A 54 -2.07 23.90 -16.96
CA LYS A 54 -2.71 24.52 -18.11
C LYS A 54 -3.34 25.86 -17.78
#